data_6a95fd261e976578d0b5a23d9fbe781c
#
_entry.id   6a95fd261e976578d0b5a23d9fbe781c
#
_cell.length_a   1.000
_cell.length_b   1.000
_cell.length_c   1.000
_cell.angle_alpha   90.00
_cell.angle_beta   90.00
_cell.angle_gamma   90.00
#
_symmetry.space_group_name_H-M   'P 1'
#
loop_
_entity.id
_entity.type
_entity.pdbx_description
1 polymer ?
#
loop_
_entity_poly.entity_id
_entity_poly.type
_entity_poly.pdbx_seq_one_letter_code
_entity_poly.pdbx_strand_id
1 'polypeptide(L)'
;MHFLTSEEMEKAYLSGLTSENDMYPEVYNENVYGKAAMTACSYGGKLYGYPVSFNTSFLVYNKKYAEAVDTIDQIRNISDNYQITDENQDVSMVFEWDPDSMFLNYAAAGAYINIGGVNAENRAEVSLNEEKIKKVLTKYAQLKDAFGIDRNTVSLKDCADLFSTGNMLYTVLDADSLAEINVTDVDYGICEYPSMGDDLDSKAMSVTTMAVVNPYTKNVDASKAVARAISYDYADYLGSMAKKSCARADLKVKRAESYQKLHQIYSDSVVKAKYIGVGEVYMRYEIMLHQVYDGGNVDTAYSTFATTIEKTTKNNNENSTQNTK
;
A
#
# COMPACT_ATOMS: atom_id res chain seq x y z
N MET A 1 20.26 17.07 2.22
CA MET A 1 19.07 16.24 2.45
C MET A 1 18.18 16.28 1.22
N HIS A 2 17.53 15.19 0.85
CA HIS A 2 16.52 15.08 -0.21
C HIS A 2 15.47 14.03 0.20
N PHE A 3 14.33 14.02 -0.49
CA PHE A 3 13.29 13.02 -0.28
C PHE A 3 13.35 12.00 -1.40
N LEU A 4 13.00 10.76 -1.05
CA LEU A 4 12.79 9.67 -2.00
C LEU A 4 11.72 8.70 -1.46
N THR A 5 11.17 7.88 -2.33
CA THR A 5 10.32 6.77 -1.94
C THR A 5 11.15 5.51 -1.67
N SER A 6 10.57 4.56 -0.93
CA SER A 6 11.26 3.28 -0.67
C SER A 6 11.69 2.54 -1.94
N GLU A 7 10.98 2.72 -3.05
CA GLU A 7 11.32 2.12 -4.35
C GLU A 7 12.65 2.62 -4.93
N GLU A 8 13.11 3.79 -4.51
CA GLU A 8 14.35 4.42 -4.98
C GLU A 8 15.55 4.11 -4.09
N MET A 9 15.34 3.37 -2.98
CA MET A 9 16.37 3.14 -1.96
C MET A 9 17.62 2.46 -2.51
N GLU A 10 17.50 1.36 -3.26
CA GLU A 10 18.66 0.67 -3.85
C GLU A 10 19.44 1.60 -4.78
N LYS A 11 18.73 2.33 -5.64
CA LYS A 11 19.36 3.28 -6.56
C LYS A 11 20.14 4.37 -5.83
N ALA A 12 19.54 4.96 -4.80
CA ALA A 12 20.18 6.00 -4.00
C ALA A 12 21.40 5.47 -3.23
N TYR A 13 21.29 4.27 -2.66
CA TYR A 13 22.37 3.58 -1.95
C TYR A 13 23.54 3.28 -2.89
N LEU A 14 23.32 2.63 -4.02
CA LEU A 14 24.35 2.28 -5.00
C LEU A 14 25.01 3.51 -5.64
N SER A 15 24.28 4.62 -5.72
CA SER A 15 24.83 5.90 -6.18
C SER A 15 25.60 6.66 -5.11
N GLY A 16 25.71 6.12 -3.88
CA GLY A 16 26.40 6.77 -2.77
C GLY A 16 25.73 8.07 -2.30
N LEU A 17 24.39 8.18 -2.45
CA LEU A 17 23.64 9.39 -2.13
C LEU A 17 22.95 9.34 -0.76
N THR A 18 23.20 8.29 0.03
CA THR A 18 22.59 8.07 1.35
C THR A 18 23.65 7.89 2.43
N SER A 19 23.56 8.65 3.52
CA SER A 19 24.31 8.42 4.77
C SER A 19 23.50 7.56 5.72
N GLU A 20 24.16 6.72 6.51
CA GLU A 20 23.51 5.93 7.56
C GLU A 20 22.80 6.81 8.58
N ASN A 21 21.58 6.44 8.97
CA ASN A 21 20.81 7.07 10.04
C ASN A 21 21.19 6.40 11.37
N ASP A 22 22.26 6.87 12.00
CA ASP A 22 22.90 6.30 13.18
C ASP A 22 22.85 7.20 14.42
N MET A 23 22.38 8.46 14.26
CA MET A 23 22.44 9.45 15.34
C MET A 23 21.35 9.34 16.40
N TYR A 24 20.20 8.72 16.09
CA TYR A 24 19.02 8.73 16.94
C TYR A 24 18.33 7.36 17.04
N PRO A 25 19.07 6.31 17.48
CA PRO A 25 18.52 4.93 17.49
C PRO A 25 17.34 4.77 18.45
N GLU A 26 17.21 5.62 19.47
CA GLU A 26 16.09 5.63 20.40
C GLU A 26 14.79 6.13 19.76
N VAL A 27 14.87 6.85 18.66
CA VAL A 27 13.72 7.40 17.92
C VAL A 27 13.32 6.49 16.76
N TYR A 28 14.31 6.03 15.97
CA TYR A 28 14.07 5.28 14.74
C TYR A 28 14.02 3.77 15.02
N ASN A 29 12.86 3.30 15.42
CA ASN A 29 12.60 1.89 15.73
C ASN A 29 11.14 1.51 15.43
N GLU A 30 10.84 0.21 15.49
CA GLU A 30 9.51 -0.32 15.16
C GLU A 30 8.40 0.12 16.13
N ASN A 31 8.73 0.51 17.38
CA ASN A 31 7.70 1.00 18.32
C ASN A 31 7.20 2.39 17.94
N VAL A 32 8.02 3.19 17.27
CA VAL A 32 7.68 4.56 16.85
C VAL A 32 7.10 4.59 15.42
N TYR A 33 7.62 3.77 14.51
CA TYR A 33 7.29 3.85 13.09
C TYR A 33 6.61 2.60 12.52
N GLY A 34 6.62 1.47 13.24
CA GLY A 34 6.16 0.19 12.74
C GLY A 34 7.19 -0.51 11.84
N LYS A 35 6.95 -1.82 11.60
CA LYS A 35 7.88 -2.69 10.89
C LYS A 35 8.08 -2.28 9.43
N ALA A 36 7.00 -1.98 8.72
CA ALA A 36 7.07 -1.64 7.29
C ALA A 36 7.91 -0.38 7.04
N ALA A 37 7.77 0.67 7.88
CA ALA A 37 8.59 1.88 7.78
C ALA A 37 10.08 1.59 7.96
N MET A 38 10.42 0.80 8.98
CA MET A 38 11.82 0.46 9.27
C MET A 38 12.42 -0.41 8.16
N THR A 39 11.65 -1.38 7.64
CA THR A 39 12.05 -2.19 6.47
C THR A 39 12.26 -1.30 5.23
N ALA A 40 11.33 -0.38 4.96
CA ALA A 40 11.39 0.51 3.80
C ALA A 40 12.61 1.43 3.82
N CYS A 41 12.95 1.94 5.00
CA CYS A 41 14.06 2.88 5.20
C CYS A 41 15.44 2.23 5.37
N SER A 42 15.51 0.88 5.39
CA SER A 42 16.75 0.11 5.55
C SER A 42 17.21 -0.46 4.22
N TYR A 43 18.52 -0.69 4.08
CA TYR A 43 19.15 -1.42 2.99
C TYR A 43 20.43 -2.10 3.48
N GLY A 44 20.65 -3.36 3.08
CA GLY A 44 21.83 -4.12 3.50
C GLY A 44 21.96 -4.26 5.02
N GLY A 45 20.83 -4.33 5.75
CA GLY A 45 20.81 -4.45 7.21
C GLY A 45 21.08 -3.15 7.98
N LYS A 46 21.15 -2.00 7.31
CA LYS A 46 21.38 -0.70 7.94
C LYS A 46 20.26 0.28 7.59
N LEU A 47 19.97 1.19 8.52
CA LEU A 47 19.00 2.26 8.33
C LEU A 47 19.62 3.46 7.64
N TYR A 48 19.02 3.94 6.55
CA TYR A 48 19.45 5.13 5.81
C TYR A 48 18.40 6.23 5.74
N GLY A 49 17.13 5.82 5.70
CA GLY A 49 16.01 6.75 5.61
C GLY A 49 15.53 7.23 6.97
N TYR A 50 14.92 8.41 6.97
CA TYR A 50 14.13 9.00 8.04
C TYR A 50 12.68 8.95 7.57
N PRO A 51 11.82 8.04 8.10
CA PRO A 51 10.47 7.85 7.60
C PRO A 51 9.64 9.13 7.79
N VAL A 52 9.03 9.64 6.72
CA VAL A 52 8.26 10.90 6.75
C VAL A 52 6.78 10.62 6.61
N SER A 53 6.37 10.00 5.51
CA SER A 53 4.98 9.64 5.23
C SER A 53 4.91 8.27 4.55
N PHE A 54 3.71 7.72 4.47
CA PHE A 54 3.49 6.45 3.79
C PHE A 54 2.22 6.48 2.96
N ASN A 55 2.14 5.55 2.02
CA ASN A 55 0.92 5.20 1.31
C ASN A 55 0.68 3.69 1.38
N THR A 56 -0.58 3.28 1.57
CA THR A 56 -1.05 1.88 1.59
C THR A 56 -2.55 1.88 1.33
N SER A 57 -3.09 0.77 0.83
CA SER A 57 -4.52 0.61 0.55
C SER A 57 -5.27 -0.01 1.72
N PHE A 58 -6.55 0.36 1.87
CA PHE A 58 -7.45 -0.15 2.91
C PHE A 58 -8.91 0.10 2.51
N LEU A 59 -9.84 -0.54 3.21
CA LEU A 59 -11.27 -0.24 3.09
C LEU A 59 -11.66 0.87 4.07
N VAL A 60 -12.43 1.86 3.60
CA VAL A 60 -13.12 2.81 4.46
C VAL A 60 -14.61 2.56 4.43
N TYR A 61 -15.29 2.83 5.55
CA TYR A 61 -16.75 2.71 5.65
C TYR A 61 -17.36 3.88 6.41
N ASN A 62 -18.57 4.27 6.00
CA ASN A 62 -19.34 5.33 6.61
C ASN A 62 -20.06 4.81 7.85
N LYS A 63 -19.58 5.17 9.05
CA LYS A 63 -20.11 4.70 10.34
C LYS A 63 -21.58 5.07 10.59
N LYS A 64 -22.12 6.03 9.84
CA LYS A 64 -23.54 6.38 9.93
C LYS A 64 -24.45 5.27 9.40
N TYR A 65 -23.99 4.52 8.39
CA TYR A 65 -24.80 3.57 7.64
C TYR A 65 -24.20 2.16 7.57
N ALA A 66 -22.95 1.97 7.99
CA ALA A 66 -22.21 0.74 7.79
C ALA A 66 -21.31 0.39 8.97
N GLU A 67 -20.98 -0.88 9.08
CA GLU A 67 -20.03 -1.44 10.04
C GLU A 67 -18.81 -2.00 9.30
N ALA A 68 -17.73 -2.31 10.06
CA ALA A 68 -16.56 -2.96 9.52
C ALA A 68 -16.89 -4.33 8.93
N VAL A 69 -16.24 -4.69 7.84
CA VAL A 69 -16.37 -5.98 7.16
C VAL A 69 -15.00 -6.56 6.87
N ASP A 70 -14.90 -7.89 6.80
CA ASP A 70 -13.65 -8.60 6.59
C ASP A 70 -13.53 -9.16 5.16
N THR A 71 -14.66 -9.41 4.48
CA THR A 71 -14.68 -10.06 3.18
C THR A 71 -15.49 -9.30 2.14
N ILE A 72 -15.13 -9.48 0.88
CA ILE A 72 -15.88 -8.91 -0.25
C ILE A 72 -17.29 -9.53 -0.36
N ASP A 73 -17.45 -10.79 0.06
CA ASP A 73 -18.76 -11.47 0.05
C ASP A 73 -19.72 -10.81 1.05
N GLN A 74 -19.25 -10.25 2.17
CA GLN A 74 -20.08 -9.46 3.09
C GLN A 74 -20.56 -8.16 2.43
N ILE A 75 -19.67 -7.44 1.74
CA ILE A 75 -20.05 -6.22 1.00
C ILE A 75 -21.09 -6.56 -0.08
N ARG A 76 -20.86 -7.63 -0.82
CA ARG A 76 -21.81 -8.10 -1.84
C ARG A 76 -23.18 -8.41 -1.24
N ASN A 77 -23.22 -9.15 -0.14
CA ASN A 77 -24.49 -9.48 0.52
C ASN A 77 -25.22 -8.21 1.00
N ILE A 78 -24.49 -7.21 1.50
CA ILE A 78 -25.06 -5.91 1.86
C ILE A 78 -25.61 -5.22 0.62
N SER A 79 -24.87 -5.20 -0.50
CA SER A 79 -25.29 -4.58 -1.75
C SER A 79 -26.54 -5.25 -2.33
N ASP A 80 -26.58 -6.58 -2.38
CA ASP A 80 -27.70 -7.36 -2.94
C ASP A 80 -28.99 -7.17 -2.13
N ASN A 81 -28.90 -6.87 -0.83
CA ASN A 81 -30.03 -6.74 0.08
C ASN A 81 -30.29 -5.29 0.54
N TYR A 82 -29.55 -4.32 0.02
CA TYR A 82 -29.66 -2.93 0.46
C TYR A 82 -31.04 -2.36 0.10
N GLN A 83 -31.71 -1.78 1.09
CA GLN A 83 -32.99 -1.12 0.90
C GLN A 83 -32.92 0.32 1.33
N ILE A 84 -33.39 1.21 0.46
CA ILE A 84 -33.49 2.63 0.76
C ILE A 84 -34.67 2.86 1.70
N THR A 85 -34.43 3.55 2.80
CA THR A 85 -35.40 3.96 3.82
C THR A 85 -35.32 5.47 4.00
N ASP A 86 -36.22 6.05 4.79
CA ASP A 86 -36.18 7.49 5.11
C ASP A 86 -34.89 7.89 5.85
N GLU A 87 -34.24 6.94 6.54
CA GLU A 87 -33.02 7.19 7.31
C GLU A 87 -31.74 7.19 6.46
N ASN A 88 -31.76 6.49 5.32
CA ASN A 88 -30.60 6.31 4.43
C ASN A 88 -30.86 6.78 2.98
N GLN A 89 -31.87 7.59 2.75
CA GLN A 89 -32.25 8.07 1.41
C GLN A 89 -31.14 8.82 0.66
N ASP A 90 -30.15 9.36 1.39
CA ASP A 90 -29.00 10.05 0.82
C ASP A 90 -27.94 9.09 0.26
N VAL A 91 -28.02 7.80 0.59
CA VAL A 91 -27.06 6.80 0.10
C VAL A 91 -27.36 6.48 -1.36
N SER A 92 -26.41 6.79 -2.23
CA SER A 92 -26.50 6.54 -3.67
C SER A 92 -25.70 5.32 -4.11
N MET A 93 -24.73 4.87 -3.28
CA MET A 93 -23.82 3.78 -3.62
C MET A 93 -23.48 2.94 -2.38
N VAL A 94 -23.59 1.62 -2.49
CA VAL A 94 -23.14 0.72 -1.41
C VAL A 94 -21.63 0.51 -1.48
N PHE A 95 -21.10 0.19 -2.65
CA PHE A 95 -19.67 -0.05 -2.84
C PHE A 95 -19.23 0.30 -4.26
N GLU A 96 -18.17 1.08 -4.34
CA GLU A 96 -17.44 1.35 -5.56
C GLU A 96 -15.95 1.47 -5.23
N TRP A 97 -15.07 1.01 -6.10
CA TRP A 97 -13.62 1.17 -5.96
C TRP A 97 -12.98 1.28 -7.33
N ASP A 98 -11.70 1.63 -7.37
CA ASP A 98 -10.91 1.68 -8.60
C ASP A 98 -10.28 0.30 -8.89
N PRO A 99 -10.86 -0.52 -9.80
CA PRO A 99 -10.29 -1.81 -10.16
C PRO A 99 -9.10 -1.71 -11.12
N ASP A 100 -8.81 -0.52 -11.68
CA ASP A 100 -7.67 -0.29 -12.56
C ASP A 100 -6.37 -0.10 -11.77
N SER A 101 -6.45 0.41 -10.56
CA SER A 101 -5.27 0.66 -9.72
C SER A 101 -4.60 -0.63 -9.24
N MET A 102 -3.44 -0.97 -9.79
CA MET A 102 -2.61 -2.09 -9.32
C MET A 102 -2.24 -1.92 -7.84
N PHE A 103 -1.91 -0.70 -7.41
CA PHE A 103 -1.50 -0.42 -6.03
C PHE A 103 -2.59 -0.78 -5.02
N LEU A 104 -3.84 -0.39 -5.28
CA LEU A 104 -4.97 -0.75 -4.42
C LEU A 104 -5.23 -2.25 -4.44
N ASN A 105 -5.29 -2.85 -5.62
CA ASN A 105 -5.74 -4.22 -5.84
C ASN A 105 -4.65 -5.27 -5.61
N TYR A 106 -3.39 -4.86 -5.40
CA TYR A 106 -2.35 -5.77 -4.91
C TYR A 106 -2.79 -6.48 -3.63
N ALA A 107 -3.52 -5.78 -2.79
CA ALA A 107 -4.00 -6.29 -1.51
C ALA A 107 -4.79 -7.59 -1.62
N ALA A 108 -5.53 -7.80 -2.71
CA ALA A 108 -6.33 -9.00 -2.92
C ALA A 108 -5.52 -10.30 -2.83
N ALA A 109 -4.30 -10.33 -3.39
CA ALA A 109 -3.42 -11.50 -3.39
C ALA A 109 -2.09 -11.26 -2.66
N GLY A 110 -1.88 -10.10 -2.07
CA GLY A 110 -0.60 -9.68 -1.47
C GLY A 110 -0.10 -10.60 -0.35
N ALA A 111 -1.00 -11.28 0.36
CA ALA A 111 -0.63 -12.27 1.37
C ALA A 111 0.08 -13.52 0.79
N TYR A 112 -0.05 -13.75 -0.51
CA TYR A 112 0.43 -14.94 -1.21
C TYR A 112 1.57 -14.68 -2.18
N ILE A 113 2.06 -13.43 -2.21
CA ILE A 113 3.10 -12.96 -3.12
C ILE A 113 4.24 -12.38 -2.28
N ASN A 114 5.43 -12.94 -2.42
CA ASN A 114 6.64 -12.36 -1.85
C ASN A 114 7.58 -11.98 -2.98
N ILE A 115 7.94 -10.69 -3.05
CA ILE A 115 8.89 -10.13 -4.00
C ILE A 115 9.96 -9.37 -3.22
N GLY A 116 11.21 -9.81 -3.31
CA GLY A 116 12.32 -9.15 -2.64
C GLY A 116 12.66 -9.68 -1.25
N GLY A 117 12.01 -10.76 -0.80
CA GLY A 117 12.24 -11.37 0.51
C GLY A 117 11.74 -10.53 1.67
N VAL A 118 12.16 -10.88 2.89
CA VAL A 118 11.70 -10.22 4.14
C VAL A 118 12.03 -8.72 4.18
N ASN A 119 13.16 -8.33 3.58
CA ASN A 119 13.61 -6.94 3.55
C ASN A 119 13.21 -6.19 2.28
N ALA A 120 12.45 -6.82 1.38
CA ALA A 120 12.03 -6.25 0.11
C ALA A 120 13.19 -5.76 -0.80
N GLU A 121 14.39 -6.33 -0.68
CA GLU A 121 15.61 -5.89 -1.37
C GLU A 121 16.33 -7.00 -2.15
N ASN A 122 15.99 -8.27 -1.90
CA ASN A 122 16.65 -9.40 -2.55
C ASN A 122 15.91 -9.85 -3.81
N ARG A 123 16.38 -9.44 -4.97
CA ARG A 123 15.77 -9.79 -6.27
C ARG A 123 15.74 -11.29 -6.57
N ALA A 124 16.53 -12.11 -5.86
CA ALA A 124 16.52 -13.57 -5.99
C ALA A 124 15.42 -14.24 -5.13
N GLU A 125 14.89 -13.52 -4.15
CA GLU A 125 13.85 -14.04 -3.26
C GLU A 125 12.46 -13.65 -3.77
N VAL A 126 11.89 -14.52 -4.58
CA VAL A 126 10.50 -14.43 -5.06
C VAL A 126 9.80 -15.75 -4.78
N SER A 127 8.63 -15.68 -4.17
CA SER A 127 7.77 -16.86 -3.99
C SER A 127 6.30 -16.49 -4.24
N LEU A 128 5.59 -17.40 -4.89
CA LEU A 128 4.19 -17.29 -5.25
C LEU A 128 3.45 -18.54 -4.76
N ASN A 129 2.38 -18.35 -4.00
CA ASN A 129 1.47 -19.44 -3.67
C ASN A 129 0.42 -19.56 -4.80
N GLU A 130 0.73 -20.38 -5.82
CA GLU A 130 -0.10 -20.56 -7.00
C GLU A 130 -1.55 -20.88 -6.69
N GLU A 131 -1.80 -21.86 -5.79
CA GLU A 131 -3.15 -22.30 -5.46
C GLU A 131 -3.98 -21.15 -4.89
N LYS A 132 -3.45 -20.44 -3.91
CA LYS A 132 -4.13 -19.33 -3.26
C LYS A 132 -4.32 -18.14 -4.21
N ILE A 133 -3.29 -17.79 -4.99
CA ILE A 133 -3.39 -16.70 -5.97
C ILE A 133 -4.49 -17.01 -7.00
N LYS A 134 -4.54 -18.22 -7.55
CA LYS A 134 -5.59 -18.60 -8.52
C LYS A 134 -6.99 -18.58 -7.90
N LYS A 135 -7.14 -18.98 -6.64
CA LYS A 135 -8.42 -18.84 -5.92
C LYS A 135 -8.83 -17.37 -5.79
N VAL A 136 -7.91 -16.49 -5.37
CA VAL A 136 -8.14 -15.04 -5.31
C VAL A 136 -8.56 -14.51 -6.68
N LEU A 137 -7.79 -14.80 -7.73
CA LEU A 137 -8.07 -14.32 -9.08
C LEU A 137 -9.43 -14.79 -9.62
N THR A 138 -9.83 -16.02 -9.29
CA THR A 138 -11.16 -16.55 -9.67
C THR A 138 -12.30 -15.76 -9.02
N LYS A 139 -12.13 -15.36 -7.76
CA LYS A 139 -13.10 -14.50 -7.07
C LYS A 139 -13.04 -13.06 -7.59
N TYR A 140 -11.83 -12.54 -7.81
CA TYR A 140 -11.63 -11.19 -8.35
C TYR A 140 -12.27 -11.00 -9.72
N ALA A 141 -12.21 -12.02 -10.59
CA ALA A 141 -12.90 -12.02 -11.90
C ALA A 141 -14.42 -11.82 -11.79
N GLN A 142 -15.04 -12.24 -10.69
CA GLN A 142 -16.49 -12.14 -10.50
C GLN A 142 -16.93 -10.74 -10.04
N LEU A 143 -16.00 -9.88 -9.59
CA LEU A 143 -16.34 -8.58 -9.01
C LEU A 143 -16.91 -7.61 -10.04
N LYS A 144 -16.48 -7.69 -11.30
CA LYS A 144 -16.99 -6.87 -12.39
C LYS A 144 -18.51 -7.05 -12.54
N ASP A 145 -18.96 -8.30 -12.63
CA ASP A 145 -20.38 -8.62 -12.79
C ASP A 145 -21.15 -8.41 -11.47
N ALA A 146 -20.52 -8.68 -10.33
CA ALA A 146 -21.15 -8.56 -9.02
C ALA A 146 -21.52 -7.11 -8.67
N PHE A 147 -20.66 -6.15 -9.04
CA PHE A 147 -20.85 -4.74 -8.70
C PHE A 147 -21.14 -3.85 -9.94
N GLY A 148 -21.04 -4.40 -11.15
CA GLY A 148 -21.32 -3.67 -12.38
C GLY A 148 -20.31 -2.56 -12.70
N ILE A 149 -19.08 -2.66 -12.19
CA ILE A 149 -18.06 -1.60 -12.31
C ILE A 149 -17.15 -1.86 -13.52
N ASP A 150 -17.03 -0.87 -14.39
CA ASP A 150 -16.04 -0.89 -15.48
C ASP A 150 -14.78 -0.15 -15.02
N ARG A 151 -13.64 -0.85 -14.99
CA ARG A 151 -12.34 -0.31 -14.57
C ARG A 151 -11.87 0.91 -15.38
N ASN A 152 -12.41 1.11 -16.58
CA ASN A 152 -12.05 2.27 -17.41
C ASN A 152 -12.89 3.53 -17.10
N THR A 153 -13.90 3.43 -16.24
CA THR A 153 -14.85 4.53 -15.97
C THR A 153 -14.81 5.02 -14.52
N VAL A 154 -14.19 4.27 -13.63
CA VAL A 154 -14.10 4.60 -12.21
C VAL A 154 -12.64 4.82 -11.83
N SER A 155 -12.36 5.91 -11.14
CA SER A 155 -11.02 6.20 -10.61
C SER A 155 -11.03 6.32 -9.09
N LEU A 156 -9.86 6.13 -8.48
CA LEU A 156 -9.66 6.35 -7.04
C LEU A 156 -10.17 7.75 -6.60
N LYS A 157 -9.96 8.77 -7.45
CA LYS A 157 -10.44 10.12 -7.15
C LYS A 157 -11.97 10.19 -7.12
N ASP A 158 -12.65 9.57 -8.07
CA ASP A 158 -14.13 9.56 -8.11
C ASP A 158 -14.69 8.86 -6.87
N CYS A 159 -14.10 7.72 -6.47
CA CYS A 159 -14.44 7.00 -5.24
C CYS A 159 -14.23 7.87 -4.00
N ALA A 160 -13.09 8.56 -3.90
CA ALA A 160 -12.78 9.44 -2.79
C ALA A 160 -13.75 10.64 -2.71
N ASP A 161 -14.02 11.27 -3.84
CA ASP A 161 -14.95 12.40 -3.94
C ASP A 161 -16.37 11.96 -3.52
N LEU A 162 -16.87 10.83 -4.03
CA LEU A 162 -18.20 10.33 -3.70
C LEU A 162 -18.28 9.92 -2.22
N PHE A 163 -17.27 9.23 -1.67
CA PHE A 163 -17.24 8.88 -0.26
C PHE A 163 -17.26 10.12 0.65
N SER A 164 -16.56 11.20 0.27
CA SER A 164 -16.51 12.44 1.04
C SER A 164 -17.85 13.15 1.16
N THR A 165 -18.81 12.89 0.24
CA THR A 165 -20.18 13.41 0.33
C THR A 165 -21.02 12.71 1.41
N GLY A 166 -20.56 11.58 1.94
CA GLY A 166 -21.31 10.75 2.88
C GLY A 166 -22.38 9.84 2.22
N ASN A 167 -22.44 9.81 0.90
CA ASN A 167 -23.48 9.09 0.13
C ASN A 167 -23.04 7.68 -0.32
N MET A 168 -21.86 7.22 0.11
CA MET A 168 -21.34 5.88 -0.16
C MET A 168 -21.08 5.15 1.16
N LEU A 169 -21.36 3.84 1.21
CA LEU A 169 -21.13 3.03 2.39
C LEU A 169 -19.68 2.58 2.52
N TYR A 170 -19.15 2.00 1.46
CA TYR A 170 -17.81 1.40 1.44
C TYR A 170 -17.05 1.80 0.19
N THR A 171 -15.75 2.02 0.33
CA THR A 171 -14.82 2.12 -0.80
C THR A 171 -13.41 1.74 -0.39
N VAL A 172 -12.59 1.33 -1.36
CA VAL A 172 -11.15 1.15 -1.15
C VAL A 172 -10.43 2.44 -1.48
N LEU A 173 -9.69 2.96 -0.52
CA LEU A 173 -8.84 4.14 -0.69
C LEU A 173 -7.38 3.82 -0.38
N ASP A 174 -6.51 4.76 -0.67
CA ASP A 174 -5.16 4.81 -0.16
C ASP A 174 -4.97 5.94 0.87
N ALA A 175 -3.86 5.90 1.58
CA ALA A 175 -3.59 6.86 2.66
C ALA A 175 -3.41 8.30 2.14
N ASP A 176 -2.95 8.48 0.91
CA ASP A 176 -2.82 9.79 0.29
C ASP A 176 -4.19 10.37 -0.06
N SER A 177 -5.08 9.58 -0.67
CA SER A 177 -6.45 10.02 -0.98
C SER A 177 -7.26 10.33 0.27
N LEU A 178 -7.13 9.50 1.32
CA LEU A 178 -7.81 9.76 2.59
C LEU A 178 -7.36 11.09 3.22
N ALA A 179 -6.08 11.43 3.12
CA ALA A 179 -5.55 12.68 3.67
C ALA A 179 -6.02 13.93 2.91
N GLU A 180 -6.41 13.77 1.63
CA GLU A 180 -6.97 14.85 0.80
C GLU A 180 -8.48 15.06 1.02
N ILE A 181 -9.21 14.00 1.42
CA ILE A 181 -10.64 14.09 1.70
C ILE A 181 -10.88 15.06 2.86
N ASN A 182 -11.79 15.99 2.68
CA ASN A 182 -12.28 16.82 3.77
C ASN A 182 -13.28 16.00 4.63
N VAL A 183 -12.75 15.11 5.44
CA VAL A 183 -13.49 14.16 6.28
C VAL A 183 -14.20 14.80 7.48
N THR A 184 -14.39 16.13 7.47
CA THR A 184 -15.19 16.79 8.52
C THR A 184 -16.66 16.41 8.44
N ASP A 185 -17.12 15.97 7.26
CA ASP A 185 -18.52 15.75 6.96
C ASP A 185 -18.93 14.27 7.05
N VAL A 186 -17.97 13.34 7.09
CA VAL A 186 -18.20 11.88 7.21
C VAL A 186 -17.52 11.31 8.44
N ASP A 187 -18.27 10.65 9.31
CA ASP A 187 -17.71 9.81 10.36
C ASP A 187 -17.39 8.43 9.77
N TYR A 188 -16.10 8.14 9.57
CA TYR A 188 -15.64 6.93 8.92
C TYR A 188 -14.85 6.00 9.84
N GLY A 189 -14.93 4.72 9.53
CA GLY A 189 -14.03 3.71 10.06
C GLY A 189 -13.08 3.19 8.97
N ILE A 190 -12.01 2.54 9.41
CA ILE A 190 -11.00 1.91 8.54
C ILE A 190 -10.91 0.44 8.89
N CYS A 191 -10.89 -0.43 7.89
CA CYS A 191 -10.52 -1.84 8.03
C CYS A 191 -9.55 -2.25 6.92
N GLU A 192 -9.03 -3.46 7.01
CA GLU A 192 -8.14 -4.01 5.99
C GLU A 192 -8.86 -4.09 4.64
N TYR A 193 -8.09 -4.18 3.57
CA TYR A 193 -8.67 -4.51 2.26
C TYR A 193 -9.47 -5.83 2.39
N PRO A 194 -10.73 -5.91 1.93
CA PRO A 194 -11.57 -7.08 2.16
C PRO A 194 -10.98 -8.32 1.47
N SER A 195 -10.91 -9.43 2.20
CA SER A 195 -10.45 -10.68 1.61
C SER A 195 -11.43 -11.19 0.55
N MET A 196 -10.92 -11.99 -0.39
CA MET A 196 -11.73 -12.57 -1.47
C MET A 196 -12.57 -13.79 -1.01
N GLY A 197 -12.63 -14.08 0.29
CA GLY A 197 -13.39 -15.15 0.90
C GLY A 197 -12.84 -15.53 2.26
N ASP A 198 -13.61 -16.30 3.05
CA ASP A 198 -13.29 -16.64 4.44
C ASP A 198 -11.99 -17.48 4.62
N ASP A 199 -11.59 -18.22 3.57
CA ASP A 199 -10.37 -19.03 3.55
C ASP A 199 -9.16 -18.33 2.90
N LEU A 200 -9.31 -17.04 2.60
CA LEU A 200 -8.30 -16.23 1.94
C LEU A 200 -7.95 -15.00 2.78
N ASP A 201 -6.68 -14.62 2.72
CA ASP A 201 -6.16 -13.44 3.38
C ASP A 201 -5.87 -12.34 2.34
N SER A 202 -6.10 -11.11 2.72
CA SER A 202 -5.64 -9.93 2.00
C SER A 202 -4.40 -9.34 2.66
N LYS A 203 -3.56 -8.65 1.90
CA LYS A 203 -2.43 -7.90 2.46
C LYS A 203 -2.03 -6.74 1.57
N ALA A 204 -2.23 -5.55 2.06
CA ALA A 204 -1.91 -4.32 1.33
C ALA A 204 -0.41 -4.18 1.05
N MET A 205 -0.07 -3.53 -0.05
CA MET A 205 1.28 -3.06 -0.34
C MET A 205 1.47 -1.65 0.24
N SER A 206 2.70 -1.33 0.63
CA SER A 206 3.02 0.03 1.07
C SER A 206 4.26 0.60 0.40
N VAL A 207 4.26 1.93 0.29
CA VAL A 207 5.38 2.77 -0.12
C VAL A 207 5.63 3.81 0.97
N THR A 208 6.87 3.95 1.38
CA THR A 208 7.28 4.96 2.39
C THR A 208 8.05 6.08 1.71
N THR A 209 7.63 7.32 1.93
CA THR A 209 8.44 8.50 1.63
C THR A 209 9.35 8.79 2.81
N MET A 210 10.64 8.96 2.53
CA MET A 210 11.65 9.21 3.54
C MET A 210 12.54 10.39 3.18
N ALA A 211 13.06 11.07 4.18
CA ALA A 211 14.20 11.95 4.01
C ALA A 211 15.49 11.14 4.06
N VAL A 212 16.46 11.48 3.22
CA VAL A 212 17.81 10.90 3.25
C VAL A 212 18.86 12.00 3.24
N VAL A 213 20.00 11.72 3.85
CA VAL A 213 21.09 12.67 3.96
C VAL A 213 22.18 12.29 2.97
N ASN A 214 22.51 13.20 2.07
CA ASN A 214 23.60 13.02 1.12
C ASN A 214 24.96 13.16 1.86
N PRO A 215 25.84 12.16 1.79
CA PRO A 215 27.15 12.20 2.48
C PRO A 215 28.09 13.31 1.96
N TYR A 216 27.85 13.82 0.76
CA TYR A 216 28.66 14.89 0.17
C TYR A 216 28.26 16.30 0.63
N THR A 217 27.27 16.42 1.52
CA THR A 217 26.95 17.73 2.14
C THR A 217 28.05 18.18 3.04
N LYS A 218 28.27 19.52 3.10
CA LYS A 218 29.28 20.12 4.01
C LYS A 218 28.89 20.06 5.49
N ASN A 219 27.60 19.80 5.79
CA ASN A 219 27.02 19.81 7.12
C ASN A 219 26.15 18.56 7.34
N VAL A 220 26.79 17.40 7.44
CA VAL A 220 26.08 16.11 7.60
C VAL A 220 25.22 16.12 8.85
N ASP A 221 25.77 16.49 10.00
CA ASP A 221 25.04 16.45 11.29
C ASP A 221 23.84 17.40 11.30
N ALA A 222 24.01 18.62 10.76
CA ALA A 222 22.87 19.54 10.60
C ALA A 222 21.80 18.98 9.65
N SER A 223 22.20 18.30 8.57
CA SER A 223 21.27 17.65 7.66
C SER A 223 20.52 16.49 8.34
N LYS A 224 21.20 15.70 9.17
CA LYS A 224 20.57 14.63 10.00
C LYS A 224 19.59 15.23 11.02
N ALA A 225 19.96 16.34 11.67
CA ALA A 225 19.07 17.03 12.61
C ALA A 225 17.79 17.58 11.91
N VAL A 226 17.94 18.14 10.70
CA VAL A 226 16.77 18.59 9.91
C VAL A 226 15.92 17.40 9.46
N ALA A 227 16.52 16.30 9.03
CA ALA A 227 15.76 15.08 8.67
C ALA A 227 14.97 14.55 9.87
N ARG A 228 15.56 14.53 11.07
CA ARG A 228 14.84 14.20 12.31
C ARG A 228 13.72 15.19 12.60
N ALA A 229 13.97 16.48 12.51
CA ALA A 229 12.95 17.50 12.77
C ALA A 229 11.69 17.24 11.90
N ILE A 230 11.86 16.95 10.61
CA ILE A 230 10.74 16.71 9.68
C ILE A 230 10.05 15.38 9.99
N SER A 231 10.82 14.30 10.21
CA SER A 231 10.25 12.96 10.34
C SER A 231 9.72 12.65 11.76
N TYR A 232 10.21 13.33 12.79
CA TYR A 232 9.88 13.07 14.18
C TYR A 232 9.35 14.29 14.93
N ASP A 233 10.15 15.37 15.06
CA ASP A 233 9.83 16.48 15.97
C ASP A 233 8.57 17.27 15.51
N TYR A 234 8.36 17.40 14.18
CA TYR A 234 7.25 18.11 13.56
C TYR A 234 6.36 17.21 12.68
N ALA A 235 6.41 15.90 12.91
CA ALA A 235 5.68 14.93 12.10
C ALA A 235 4.15 15.10 12.14
N ASP A 236 3.59 15.62 13.23
CA ASP A 236 2.17 15.93 13.39
C ASP A 236 1.65 17.01 12.43
N TYR A 237 2.53 17.88 11.91
CA TYR A 237 2.17 18.88 10.92
C TYR A 237 1.96 18.32 9.50
N LEU A 238 2.47 17.10 9.21
CA LEU A 238 2.34 16.50 7.88
C LEU A 238 0.88 16.31 7.47
N GLY A 239 0.03 15.81 8.37
CA GLY A 239 -1.38 15.62 8.10
C GLY A 239 -2.12 16.94 7.85
N SER A 240 -1.83 17.97 8.65
CA SER A 240 -2.52 19.26 8.58
C SER A 240 -2.02 20.18 7.47
N MET A 241 -0.71 20.20 7.22
CA MET A 241 -0.07 21.14 6.30
C MET A 241 0.23 20.55 4.93
N ALA A 242 0.65 19.28 4.87
CA ALA A 242 1.05 18.63 3.62
C ALA A 242 0.00 17.62 3.10
N LYS A 243 -1.08 17.38 3.83
CA LYS A 243 -2.09 16.36 3.52
C LYS A 243 -1.47 15.01 3.19
N LYS A 244 -0.57 14.54 4.08
CA LYS A 244 0.11 13.26 3.97
C LYS A 244 -0.07 12.45 5.25
N SER A 245 -0.24 11.15 5.13
CA SER A 245 -0.26 10.25 6.27
C SER A 245 1.15 10.12 6.84
N CYS A 246 1.32 10.63 8.07
CA CYS A 246 2.61 10.63 8.76
C CYS A 246 3.06 9.19 9.04
N ALA A 247 4.33 8.87 8.83
CA ALA A 247 4.88 7.55 9.12
C ALA A 247 5.02 7.26 10.63
N ARG A 248 5.04 8.29 11.48
CA ARG A 248 5.16 8.17 12.93
C ARG A 248 3.86 7.68 13.57
N ALA A 249 3.87 6.50 14.20
CA ALA A 249 2.68 5.80 14.69
C ALA A 249 2.24 6.22 16.11
N ASP A 250 3.14 6.79 16.93
CA ASP A 250 2.88 7.12 18.33
C ASP A 250 2.25 8.50 18.55
N LEU A 251 1.80 9.18 17.49
CA LEU A 251 1.18 10.49 17.58
C LEU A 251 -0.21 10.45 18.24
N LYS A 252 -0.50 11.47 19.05
CA LYS A 252 -1.83 11.67 19.62
C LYS A 252 -2.67 12.52 18.67
N VAL A 253 -3.63 11.89 18.00
CA VAL A 253 -4.50 12.53 17.00
C VAL A 253 -5.98 12.46 17.39
N LYS A 254 -6.81 13.32 16.78
CA LYS A 254 -8.24 13.42 17.11
C LYS A 254 -9.02 12.14 16.79
N ARG A 255 -8.71 11.44 15.71
CA ARG A 255 -9.35 10.16 15.31
C ARG A 255 -8.42 9.00 15.64
N ALA A 256 -8.10 8.83 16.92
CA ALA A 256 -7.07 7.88 17.37
C ALA A 256 -7.32 6.45 16.88
N GLU A 257 -8.57 5.98 16.89
CA GLU A 257 -8.92 4.61 16.45
C GLU A 257 -8.61 4.38 14.96
N SER A 258 -9.12 5.24 14.08
CA SER A 258 -8.86 5.14 12.63
C SER A 258 -7.37 5.32 12.31
N TYR A 259 -6.70 6.23 13.02
CA TYR A 259 -5.27 6.43 12.87
C TYR A 259 -4.47 5.19 13.31
N GLN A 260 -4.79 4.60 14.45
CA GLN A 260 -4.13 3.39 14.93
C GLN A 260 -4.38 2.21 13.98
N LYS A 261 -5.62 2.04 13.48
CA LYS A 261 -5.93 0.97 12.52
C LYS A 261 -5.16 1.15 11.20
N LEU A 262 -5.08 2.38 10.69
CA LEU A 262 -4.30 2.69 9.49
C LEU A 262 -2.81 2.38 9.68
N HIS A 263 -2.25 2.74 10.84
CA HIS A 263 -0.86 2.43 11.16
C HIS A 263 -0.61 0.94 11.36
N GLN A 264 -1.57 0.20 11.89
CA GLN A 264 -1.48 -1.26 11.97
C GLN A 264 -1.45 -1.89 10.58
N ILE A 265 -2.38 -1.48 9.68
CA ILE A 265 -2.40 -1.94 8.28
C ILE A 265 -1.08 -1.63 7.59
N TYR A 266 -0.55 -0.41 7.77
CA TYR A 266 0.74 -0.04 7.23
C TYR A 266 1.88 -0.89 7.79
N SER A 267 1.97 -1.06 9.11
CA SER A 267 3.02 -1.85 9.76
C SER A 267 3.04 -3.30 9.28
N ASP A 268 1.87 -3.88 9.03
CA ASP A 268 1.70 -5.27 8.62
C ASP A 268 1.74 -5.45 7.09
N SER A 269 1.80 -4.36 6.33
CA SER A 269 1.79 -4.37 4.86
C SER A 269 3.03 -5.03 4.24
N VAL A 270 2.90 -5.37 2.96
CA VAL A 270 4.04 -5.76 2.12
C VAL A 270 4.76 -4.48 1.67
N VAL A 271 5.99 -4.28 2.10
CA VAL A 271 6.82 -3.19 1.56
C VAL A 271 7.07 -3.45 0.08
N LYS A 272 6.70 -2.49 -0.78
CA LYS A 272 6.99 -2.58 -2.20
C LYS A 272 8.49 -2.76 -2.42
N ALA A 273 8.88 -3.76 -3.19
CA ALA A 273 10.28 -4.14 -3.34
C ALA A 273 11.14 -2.98 -3.87
N LYS A 274 12.34 -2.85 -3.31
CA LYS A 274 13.22 -1.68 -3.42
C LYS A 274 14.28 -1.80 -4.50
N TYR A 275 14.44 -2.96 -5.13
CA TYR A 275 15.52 -3.20 -6.08
C TYR A 275 15.23 -2.64 -7.47
N ILE A 276 16.30 -2.21 -8.15
CA ILE A 276 16.23 -1.67 -9.52
C ILE A 276 15.66 -2.73 -10.47
N GLY A 277 14.69 -2.34 -11.28
CA GLY A 277 14.05 -3.21 -12.28
C GLY A 277 12.80 -3.93 -11.79
N VAL A 278 12.43 -3.81 -10.51
CA VAL A 278 11.20 -4.44 -9.98
C VAL A 278 9.91 -3.92 -10.62
N GLY A 279 9.94 -2.75 -11.23
CA GLY A 279 8.77 -2.16 -11.91
C GLY A 279 8.17 -3.05 -12.98
N GLU A 280 8.99 -3.86 -13.68
CA GLU A 280 8.49 -4.83 -14.65
C GLU A 280 7.61 -5.91 -13.98
N VAL A 281 7.99 -6.38 -12.80
CA VAL A 281 7.23 -7.37 -12.04
C VAL A 281 5.85 -6.84 -11.69
N TYR A 282 5.77 -5.61 -11.17
CA TYR A 282 4.50 -4.99 -10.81
C TYR A 282 3.63 -4.65 -12.03
N MET A 283 4.23 -4.21 -13.13
CA MET A 283 3.52 -4.04 -14.40
C MET A 283 2.91 -5.36 -14.90
N ARG A 284 3.61 -6.48 -14.76
CA ARG A 284 3.08 -7.80 -15.14
C ARG A 284 1.97 -8.27 -14.21
N TYR A 285 2.07 -7.93 -12.93
CA TYR A 285 0.99 -8.17 -11.98
C TYR A 285 -0.27 -7.37 -12.35
N GLU A 286 -0.13 -6.09 -12.68
CA GLU A 286 -1.20 -5.23 -13.16
C GLU A 286 -1.90 -5.82 -14.40
N ILE A 287 -1.12 -6.21 -15.40
CA ILE A 287 -1.65 -6.85 -16.62
C ILE A 287 -2.44 -8.12 -16.28
N MET A 288 -1.95 -8.94 -15.34
CA MET A 288 -2.65 -10.15 -14.89
C MET A 288 -4.00 -9.80 -14.24
N LEU A 289 -4.04 -8.81 -13.35
CA LEU A 289 -5.29 -8.35 -12.71
C LEU A 289 -6.29 -7.85 -13.74
N HIS A 290 -5.86 -6.99 -14.67
CA HIS A 290 -6.73 -6.42 -15.71
C HIS A 290 -7.29 -7.52 -16.64
N GLN A 291 -6.43 -8.46 -17.09
CA GLN A 291 -6.89 -9.57 -17.91
C GLN A 291 -7.97 -10.40 -17.22
N VAL A 292 -7.77 -10.71 -15.95
CA VAL A 292 -8.72 -11.51 -15.18
C VAL A 292 -10.01 -10.73 -14.93
N TYR A 293 -9.93 -9.46 -14.58
CA TYR A 293 -11.09 -8.60 -14.35
C TYR A 293 -11.95 -8.43 -15.61
N ASP A 294 -11.32 -8.37 -16.78
CA ASP A 294 -11.98 -8.27 -18.08
C ASP A 294 -12.49 -9.62 -18.62
N GLY A 295 -12.47 -10.68 -17.80
CA GLY A 295 -13.02 -12.01 -18.15
C GLY A 295 -12.02 -12.96 -18.82
N GLY A 296 -10.72 -12.63 -18.77
CA GLY A 296 -9.65 -13.51 -19.25
C GLY A 296 -9.49 -14.77 -18.39
N ASN A 297 -8.86 -15.80 -18.98
CA ASN A 297 -8.65 -17.08 -18.31
C ASN A 297 -7.59 -16.93 -17.18
N VAL A 298 -7.97 -17.30 -15.96
CA VAL A 298 -7.15 -17.19 -14.74
C VAL A 298 -5.84 -17.97 -14.84
N ASP A 299 -5.89 -19.23 -15.34
CA ASP A 299 -4.70 -20.08 -15.46
C ASP A 299 -3.68 -19.48 -16.44
N THR A 300 -4.17 -18.95 -17.55
CA THR A 300 -3.32 -18.33 -18.59
C THR A 300 -2.70 -17.03 -18.05
N ALA A 301 -3.48 -16.18 -17.42
CA ALA A 301 -3.01 -14.91 -16.87
C ALA A 301 -1.95 -15.16 -15.77
N TYR A 302 -2.23 -16.05 -14.83
CA TYR A 302 -1.28 -16.43 -13.79
C TYR A 302 0.01 -17.05 -14.36
N SER A 303 -0.09 -18.02 -15.28
CA SER A 303 1.08 -18.69 -15.85
C SER A 303 1.99 -17.71 -16.61
N THR A 304 1.40 -16.72 -17.29
CA THR A 304 2.16 -15.67 -17.97
C THR A 304 2.92 -14.79 -16.96
N PHE A 305 2.25 -14.38 -15.88
CA PHE A 305 2.87 -13.62 -14.81
C PHE A 305 4.00 -14.42 -14.14
N ALA A 306 3.75 -15.63 -13.68
CA ALA A 306 4.72 -16.48 -12.99
C ALA A 306 5.97 -16.77 -13.84
N THR A 307 5.78 -17.11 -15.13
CA THR A 307 6.89 -17.37 -16.07
C THR A 307 7.77 -16.12 -16.26
N THR A 308 7.17 -14.94 -16.29
CA THR A 308 7.94 -13.68 -16.45
C THR A 308 8.79 -13.42 -15.20
N ILE A 309 8.22 -13.61 -14.02
CA ILE A 309 8.96 -13.46 -12.74
C ILE A 309 10.15 -14.43 -12.69
N GLU A 310 9.94 -15.72 -13.01
CA GLU A 310 11.01 -16.70 -12.99
C GLU A 310 12.17 -16.31 -13.95
N LYS A 311 11.85 -15.82 -15.13
CA LYS A 311 12.88 -15.36 -16.10
C LYS A 311 13.64 -14.14 -15.57
N THR A 312 12.93 -13.17 -15.00
CA THR A 312 13.56 -11.97 -14.42
C THR A 312 14.48 -12.32 -13.27
N THR A 313 14.06 -13.25 -12.40
CA THR A 313 14.86 -13.74 -11.27
C THR A 313 16.10 -14.51 -11.72
N LYS A 314 16.00 -15.40 -12.73
CA LYS A 314 17.12 -16.16 -13.28
C LYS A 314 18.16 -15.27 -13.96
N ASN A 315 17.75 -14.36 -14.81
CA ASN A 315 18.64 -13.43 -15.51
C ASN A 315 19.42 -12.54 -14.52
N ASN A 316 18.80 -12.15 -13.40
CA ASN A 316 19.44 -11.36 -12.37
C ASN A 316 20.51 -12.18 -11.60
N ASN A 317 20.32 -13.47 -11.41
CA ASN A 317 21.30 -14.35 -10.75
C ASN A 317 22.54 -14.58 -11.63
N GLU A 318 22.37 -14.72 -12.95
CA GLU A 318 23.49 -14.90 -13.88
C GLU A 318 24.35 -13.63 -14.00
N ASN A 319 23.73 -12.45 -14.02
CA ASN A 319 24.43 -11.17 -14.06
C ASN A 319 25.18 -10.84 -12.77
N SER A 320 24.67 -11.24 -11.61
CA SER A 320 25.36 -11.05 -10.33
C SER A 320 26.60 -11.93 -10.18
N THR A 321 26.60 -13.12 -10.81
CA THR A 321 27.74 -14.05 -10.78
C THR A 321 28.86 -13.63 -11.75
N GLN A 322 28.57 -12.83 -12.78
CA GLN A 322 29.56 -12.30 -13.71
C GLN A 322 30.27 -11.04 -13.20
N ASN A 323 29.63 -10.26 -12.35
CA ASN A 323 30.23 -9.05 -11.77
C ASN A 323 31.09 -9.31 -10.52
N THR A 324 31.18 -10.55 -10.06
CA THR A 324 32.01 -10.98 -8.91
C THR A 324 33.30 -11.70 -9.35
N LYS A 325 33.61 -11.72 -10.63
CA LYS A 325 34.90 -12.17 -11.19
C LYS A 325 35.65 -10.98 -11.77
#